data_f9ed70b8c9aa43fc44cd3d7b8811f2d0
#
_entry.id   f9ed70b8c9aa43fc44cd3d7b8811f2d0
#
_cell.length_a   1.000
_cell.length_b   1.000
_cell.length_c   1.000
_cell.angle_alpha   90.00
_cell.angle_beta   90.00
_cell.angle_gamma   90.00
#
_symmetry.space_group_name_H-M   'P 1'
#
loop_
_entity.id
_entity.type
_entity.pdbx_description
1 polymer ?
#
loop_
_entity_poly.entity_id
_entity_poly.type
_entity_poly.pdbx_seq_one_letter_code
_entity_poly.pdbx_strand_id
1 'polypeptide(L)'
;VYSCDNDDNDNNNGGNNIVAPTSYEFSRNGESSVSFSGQTTRLTQAEELYAALNSSEATESGLDLMFNGDANGSAGFADASLNGTSKIIGSKTAASTLAGSATTKQMLDDMIVDYANNVVPNWTSDEGPGQPGAISTPDGASTYHLNGAGQEIDQLFFKGLIGAFTLDQIVNNYIHPNQLDSGTRIEDNDNDVLSGDNNYTDMEHKWDEGFGYLYGLEGDNLANAGASPSGSGSLLMKYFKKINDEGGYEPGIGQVVYDAFIMGRTAIVNKDYDLRDQQAAIIKVELSKVIGYYAIHYMNDYVAKLEAGNIAKAHHSLSEGWGFLLSLQFTNNGNDEPFMDKAT
;
A
#
# COMPACT_ATOMS: atom_id res chain seq x y z
N VAL A 1 1.95 14.92 55.40
CA VAL A 1 2.86 15.82 54.68
C VAL A 1 4.13 15.02 54.41
N TYR A 2 4.27 14.44 53.26
CA TYR A 2 5.54 13.89 52.74
C TYR A 2 5.78 14.55 51.38
N SER A 3 6.82 15.35 51.31
CA SER A 3 7.39 15.91 50.09
C SER A 3 8.15 14.78 49.39
N CYS A 4 7.85 14.53 48.13
CA CYS A 4 8.73 13.76 47.25
C CYS A 4 9.57 14.78 46.49
N ASP A 5 10.87 14.80 46.80
CA ASP A 5 11.86 15.48 46.00
C ASP A 5 11.98 14.79 44.64
N ASN A 6 11.84 15.55 43.58
CA ASN A 6 12.21 15.15 42.23
C ASN A 6 13.73 15.20 42.13
N ASP A 7 14.38 14.07 42.08
CA ASP A 7 15.75 13.96 41.60
C ASP A 7 15.76 14.19 40.10
N ASP A 8 16.16 15.38 39.70
CA ASP A 8 16.52 15.72 38.31
C ASP A 8 17.74 14.89 37.90
N ASN A 9 17.47 13.81 37.19
CA ASN A 9 18.52 13.07 36.50
C ASN A 9 18.75 13.73 35.13
N ASP A 10 19.51 14.82 35.15
CA ASP A 10 20.11 15.45 33.98
C ASP A 10 21.07 14.47 33.30
N ASN A 11 20.54 13.55 32.51
CA ASN A 11 21.29 12.90 31.43
C ASN A 11 21.30 13.84 30.23
N ASN A 12 22.17 14.83 30.33
CA ASN A 12 22.55 15.73 29.24
C ASN A 12 23.31 14.94 28.16
N ASN A 13 22.58 14.13 27.39
CA ASN A 13 23.04 13.60 26.12
C ASN A 13 22.74 14.70 25.09
N GLY A 14 23.77 15.37 24.58
CA GLY A 14 23.67 16.53 23.68
C GLY A 14 23.04 16.19 22.30
N GLY A 15 21.83 15.64 22.32
CA GLY A 15 20.99 15.51 21.14
C GLY A 15 20.31 16.85 20.87
N ASN A 16 20.48 17.39 19.68
CA ASN A 16 19.66 18.48 19.18
C ASN A 16 18.19 18.14 19.42
N ASN A 17 17.46 19.02 20.10
CA ASN A 17 16.03 18.82 20.31
C ASN A 17 15.32 19.06 18.95
N ILE A 18 15.20 17.99 18.15
CA ILE A 18 14.58 18.03 16.81
C ILE A 18 13.09 18.23 17.01
N VAL A 19 12.56 19.34 16.51
CA VAL A 19 11.12 19.65 16.55
C VAL A 19 10.54 19.41 15.17
N ALA A 20 9.60 18.46 15.08
CA ALA A 20 8.88 18.15 13.87
C ALA A 20 7.68 19.11 13.67
N PRO A 21 7.27 19.39 12.41
CA PRO A 21 6.01 20.08 12.14
C PRO A 21 4.80 19.23 12.57
N THR A 22 3.64 19.86 12.69
CA THR A 22 2.38 19.19 13.07
C THR A 22 1.65 18.52 11.89
N SER A 23 2.08 18.81 10.67
CA SER A 23 1.55 18.23 9.42
C SER A 23 2.71 17.89 8.49
N TYR A 24 2.45 17.04 7.47
CA TYR A 24 3.47 16.66 6.48
C TYR A 24 3.72 17.81 5.48
N GLU A 25 4.22 18.90 6.01
CA GLU A 25 4.53 20.12 5.27
C GLU A 25 5.99 20.53 5.52
N PHE A 26 6.78 20.46 4.47
CA PHE A 26 8.20 20.83 4.49
C PHE A 26 8.47 21.85 3.41
N SER A 27 9.27 22.85 3.73
CA SER A 27 9.60 23.94 2.80
C SER A 27 11.08 24.26 2.82
N ARG A 28 11.59 24.73 1.70
CA ARG A 28 12.93 25.29 1.54
C ARG A 28 12.81 26.59 0.76
N ASN A 29 13.42 27.66 1.26
CA ASN A 29 13.36 29.01 0.65
C ASN A 29 11.92 29.54 0.42
N GLY A 30 10.96 29.14 1.25
CA GLY A 30 9.56 29.57 1.15
C GLY A 30 8.69 28.78 0.18
N GLU A 31 9.24 27.80 -0.52
CA GLU A 31 8.53 26.91 -1.43
C GLU A 31 8.47 25.47 -0.88
N SER A 32 7.45 24.71 -1.23
CA SER A 32 7.33 23.31 -0.80
C SER A 32 8.54 22.49 -1.25
N SER A 33 9.05 21.66 -0.34
CA SER A 33 10.06 20.65 -0.64
C SER A 33 9.50 19.21 -0.62
N VAL A 34 8.17 19.05 -0.60
CA VAL A 34 7.48 17.74 -0.63
C VAL A 34 7.04 17.41 -2.05
N SER A 35 7.30 16.17 -2.50
CA SER A 35 6.89 15.73 -3.83
C SER A 35 6.60 14.23 -3.88
N PHE A 36 5.32 13.86 -4.17
CA PHE A 36 4.85 12.48 -4.35
C PHE A 36 3.79 12.33 -5.45
N SER A 37 3.74 13.26 -6.40
CA SER A 37 2.72 13.27 -7.47
C SER A 37 2.70 11.98 -8.30
N GLY A 38 3.87 11.33 -8.48
CA GLY A 38 3.96 10.07 -9.19
C GLY A 38 3.25 8.91 -8.49
N GLN A 39 3.21 8.93 -7.16
CA GLN A 39 2.51 7.95 -6.34
C GLN A 39 1.00 8.19 -6.43
N THR A 40 0.57 9.45 -6.32
CA THR A 40 -0.83 9.84 -6.56
C THR A 40 -1.31 9.34 -7.91
N THR A 41 -0.54 9.58 -8.99
CA THR A 41 -0.88 9.09 -10.33
C THR A 41 -1.09 7.58 -10.36
N ARG A 42 -0.17 6.76 -9.79
CA ARG A 42 -0.32 5.30 -9.78
C ARG A 42 -1.48 4.81 -8.92
N LEU A 43 -1.76 5.48 -7.81
CA LEU A 43 -2.91 5.16 -6.98
C LEU A 43 -4.22 5.46 -7.71
N THR A 44 -4.30 6.59 -8.44
CA THR A 44 -5.46 6.92 -9.29
C THR A 44 -5.62 5.93 -10.45
N GLN A 45 -4.51 5.53 -11.09
CA GLN A 45 -4.53 4.45 -12.10
C GLN A 45 -5.09 3.14 -11.52
N ALA A 46 -4.74 2.80 -10.28
CA ALA A 46 -5.25 1.60 -9.62
C ALA A 46 -6.77 1.64 -9.39
N GLU A 47 -7.37 2.82 -9.17
CA GLU A 47 -8.82 2.96 -9.06
C GLU A 47 -9.55 2.65 -10.37
N GLU A 48 -9.03 3.12 -11.51
CA GLU A 48 -9.61 2.77 -12.82
C GLU A 48 -9.41 1.28 -13.15
N LEU A 49 -8.23 0.72 -12.83
CA LEU A 49 -7.98 -0.72 -12.99
C LEU A 49 -8.92 -1.56 -12.11
N TYR A 50 -9.22 -1.10 -10.87
CA TYR A 50 -10.19 -1.75 -10.00
C TYR A 50 -11.58 -1.77 -10.63
N ALA A 51 -12.03 -0.66 -11.19
CA ALA A 51 -13.30 -0.58 -11.89
C ALA A 51 -13.34 -1.50 -13.13
N ALA A 52 -12.23 -1.58 -13.88
CA ALA A 52 -12.13 -2.44 -15.06
C ALA A 52 -12.17 -3.94 -14.70
N LEU A 53 -11.54 -4.36 -13.59
CA LEU A 53 -11.60 -5.73 -13.07
C LEU A 53 -12.95 -6.09 -12.41
N ASN A 54 -13.91 -5.16 -12.39
CA ASN A 54 -15.29 -5.41 -11.97
C ASN A 54 -16.28 -5.26 -13.13
N SER A 55 -15.82 -5.46 -14.36
CA SER A 55 -16.62 -5.22 -15.58
C SER A 55 -16.72 -6.46 -16.45
N SER A 56 -17.93 -6.75 -16.93
CA SER A 56 -18.18 -7.76 -17.98
C SER A 56 -17.61 -7.38 -19.35
N GLU A 57 -17.17 -6.15 -19.53
CA GLU A 57 -16.61 -5.65 -20.79
C GLU A 57 -15.06 -5.68 -20.78
N ALA A 58 -14.45 -6.19 -19.71
CA ALA A 58 -13.00 -6.27 -19.61
C ALA A 58 -12.40 -7.18 -20.68
N THR A 59 -11.26 -6.76 -21.22
CA THR A 59 -10.48 -7.58 -22.15
C THR A 59 -9.07 -7.77 -21.59
N GLU A 60 -8.44 -8.90 -21.92
CA GLU A 60 -7.05 -9.16 -21.51
C GLU A 60 -6.13 -8.00 -21.91
N SER A 61 -6.17 -7.58 -23.18
CA SER A 61 -5.32 -6.49 -23.66
C SER A 61 -5.61 -5.14 -22.99
N GLY A 62 -6.87 -4.86 -22.62
CA GLY A 62 -7.24 -3.64 -21.93
C GLY A 62 -6.70 -3.61 -20.50
N LEU A 63 -6.88 -4.70 -19.76
CA LEU A 63 -6.37 -4.83 -18.39
C LEU A 63 -4.84 -4.86 -18.36
N ASP A 64 -4.20 -5.55 -19.31
CA ASP A 64 -2.74 -5.59 -19.42
C ASP A 64 -2.17 -4.18 -19.70
N LEU A 65 -2.77 -3.42 -20.61
CA LEU A 65 -2.38 -2.03 -20.87
C LEU A 65 -2.49 -1.15 -19.62
N MET A 66 -3.57 -1.28 -18.84
CA MET A 66 -3.74 -0.50 -17.60
C MET A 66 -2.70 -0.90 -16.54
N PHE A 67 -2.36 -2.18 -16.44
CA PHE A 67 -1.43 -2.68 -15.43
C PHE A 67 0.04 -2.53 -15.84
N ASN A 68 0.39 -2.89 -17.08
CA ASN A 68 1.75 -2.98 -17.57
C ASN A 68 2.18 -1.82 -18.50
N GLY A 69 1.22 -1.01 -18.99
CA GLY A 69 1.50 0.04 -19.97
C GLY A 69 1.90 -0.52 -21.35
N ASP A 70 2.46 0.35 -22.16
CA ASP A 70 3.02 0.01 -23.47
C ASP A 70 4.42 0.63 -23.67
N ALA A 71 4.93 0.62 -24.89
CA ALA A 71 6.24 1.17 -25.24
C ALA A 71 6.33 2.71 -25.01
N ASN A 72 5.19 3.41 -24.88
CA ASN A 72 5.11 4.85 -24.67
C ASN A 72 4.85 5.22 -23.20
N GLY A 73 4.63 4.24 -22.32
CA GLY A 73 4.34 4.43 -20.91
C GLY A 73 3.02 3.83 -20.46
N SER A 74 2.38 4.46 -19.48
CA SER A 74 1.04 4.05 -19.01
C SER A 74 -0.03 4.23 -20.10
N ALA A 75 -0.99 3.30 -20.18
CA ALA A 75 -2.00 3.31 -21.22
C ALA A 75 -3.31 2.63 -20.76
N GLY A 76 -4.39 2.82 -21.52
CA GLY A 76 -5.67 2.15 -21.32
C GLY A 76 -6.61 2.83 -20.33
N PHE A 77 -6.25 3.98 -19.75
CA PHE A 77 -7.07 4.71 -18.80
C PHE A 77 -8.06 5.65 -19.48
N ALA A 78 -9.26 5.78 -18.91
CA ALA A 78 -10.29 6.70 -19.39
C ALA A 78 -9.90 8.16 -19.15
N ASP A 79 -9.28 8.47 -18.00
CA ASP A 79 -8.65 9.75 -17.76
C ASP A 79 -7.38 9.87 -18.61
N ALA A 80 -7.42 10.78 -19.60
CA ALA A 80 -6.29 10.98 -20.52
C ALA A 80 -4.99 11.40 -19.81
N SER A 81 -5.07 12.04 -18.64
CA SER A 81 -3.90 12.47 -17.88
C SER A 81 -3.10 11.30 -17.26
N LEU A 82 -3.72 10.14 -17.16
CA LEU A 82 -3.11 8.92 -16.64
C LEU A 82 -2.36 8.13 -17.72
N ASN A 83 -2.46 8.49 -18.99
CA ASN A 83 -1.83 7.81 -20.13
C ASN A 83 -0.53 8.51 -20.56
N GLY A 84 0.38 7.75 -21.16
CA GLY A 84 1.65 8.27 -21.72
C GLY A 84 2.63 8.76 -20.66
N THR A 85 2.47 8.35 -19.41
CA THR A 85 3.35 8.71 -18.31
C THR A 85 4.35 7.58 -18.01
N SER A 86 5.46 7.90 -17.36
CA SER A 86 6.39 6.87 -16.85
C SER A 86 5.85 6.15 -15.60
N LYS A 87 4.60 6.45 -15.17
CA LYS A 87 4.00 5.91 -13.96
C LYS A 87 3.16 4.68 -14.31
N ILE A 88 3.74 3.51 -14.18
CA ILE A 88 3.16 2.21 -14.53
C ILE A 88 3.02 1.39 -13.25
N ILE A 89 1.83 0.85 -12.96
CA ILE A 89 1.55 0.06 -11.75
C ILE A 89 2.43 -1.19 -11.72
N GLY A 90 2.39 -1.99 -12.78
CA GLY A 90 3.12 -3.25 -12.88
C GLY A 90 4.63 -3.10 -12.72
N SER A 91 5.21 -1.96 -13.13
CA SER A 91 6.65 -1.69 -12.97
C SER A 91 7.09 -1.50 -11.51
N LYS A 92 6.14 -1.27 -10.61
CA LYS A 92 6.35 -1.11 -9.17
C LYS A 92 5.76 -2.24 -8.34
N THR A 93 5.15 -3.22 -9.00
CA THR A 93 4.53 -4.36 -8.33
C THR A 93 5.56 -5.45 -8.08
N ALA A 94 5.72 -5.85 -6.83
CA ALA A 94 6.72 -6.82 -6.36
C ALA A 94 8.15 -6.46 -6.85
N ALA A 95 8.49 -5.19 -6.81
CA ALA A 95 9.69 -4.64 -7.42
C ALA A 95 10.81 -4.31 -6.42
N SER A 96 10.60 -4.54 -5.10
CA SER A 96 11.66 -4.36 -4.10
C SER A 96 12.69 -5.49 -4.18
N THR A 97 13.86 -5.24 -3.59
CA THR A 97 14.94 -6.22 -3.55
C THR A 97 14.76 -7.29 -2.46
N LEU A 98 13.84 -7.06 -1.50
CA LEU A 98 13.62 -7.93 -0.36
C LEU A 98 12.58 -9.02 -0.62
N ALA A 99 11.61 -8.77 -1.47
CA ALA A 99 10.57 -9.73 -1.80
C ALA A 99 10.95 -10.58 -3.02
N GLY A 100 10.64 -11.87 -3.01
CA GLY A 100 10.81 -12.81 -4.12
C GLY A 100 9.87 -12.48 -5.28
N SER A 101 10.17 -11.45 -6.01
CA SER A 101 9.27 -10.60 -6.76
C SER A 101 8.74 -11.17 -8.07
N ALA A 102 9.61 -11.77 -8.90
CA ALA A 102 9.24 -12.13 -10.28
C ALA A 102 8.03 -13.09 -10.37
N THR A 103 7.96 -14.08 -9.48
CA THR A 103 6.84 -15.03 -9.46
C THR A 103 5.52 -14.41 -9.01
N THR A 104 5.54 -13.44 -8.08
CA THR A 104 4.32 -12.77 -7.64
C THR A 104 3.79 -11.82 -8.70
N LYS A 105 4.69 -11.10 -9.39
CA LYS A 105 4.28 -10.28 -10.54
C LYS A 105 3.62 -11.14 -11.62
N GLN A 106 4.22 -12.30 -11.96
CA GLN A 106 3.66 -13.23 -12.93
C GLN A 106 2.28 -13.76 -12.49
N MET A 107 2.09 -14.11 -11.20
CA MET A 107 0.79 -14.53 -10.69
C MET A 107 -0.29 -13.45 -10.90
N LEU A 108 0.04 -12.17 -10.72
CA LEU A 108 -0.91 -11.08 -10.96
C LEU A 108 -1.20 -10.91 -12.47
N ASP A 109 -0.20 -11.05 -13.33
CA ASP A 109 -0.42 -11.08 -14.79
C ASP A 109 -1.33 -12.25 -15.19
N ASP A 110 -1.09 -13.45 -14.65
CA ASP A 110 -1.91 -14.64 -14.90
C ASP A 110 -3.36 -14.47 -14.41
N MET A 111 -3.60 -13.73 -13.32
CA MET A 111 -4.94 -13.38 -12.85
C MET A 111 -5.68 -12.46 -13.84
N ILE A 112 -5.00 -11.52 -14.49
CA ILE A 112 -5.58 -10.70 -15.56
C ILE A 112 -6.04 -11.59 -16.73
N VAL A 113 -5.19 -12.52 -17.14
CA VAL A 113 -5.49 -13.48 -18.20
C VAL A 113 -6.69 -14.37 -17.81
N ASP A 114 -6.70 -14.91 -16.59
CA ASP A 114 -7.78 -15.77 -16.09
C ASP A 114 -9.12 -15.00 -16.00
N TYR A 115 -9.09 -13.76 -15.48
CA TYR A 115 -10.29 -12.94 -15.41
C TYR A 115 -10.90 -12.69 -16.79
N ALA A 116 -10.10 -12.21 -17.73
CA ALA A 116 -10.58 -11.85 -19.07
C ALA A 116 -11.06 -13.06 -19.89
N ASN A 117 -10.39 -14.22 -19.77
CA ASN A 117 -10.64 -15.38 -20.62
C ASN A 117 -11.56 -16.43 -19.99
N ASN A 118 -11.74 -16.43 -18.67
CA ASN A 118 -12.57 -17.41 -17.99
C ASN A 118 -13.74 -16.77 -17.23
N VAL A 119 -13.53 -15.65 -16.50
CA VAL A 119 -14.62 -15.01 -15.71
C VAL A 119 -15.54 -14.21 -16.63
N VAL A 120 -15.00 -13.30 -17.43
CA VAL A 120 -15.80 -12.42 -18.32
C VAL A 120 -16.70 -13.20 -19.28
N PRO A 121 -16.26 -14.24 -20.03
CA PRO A 121 -17.13 -14.98 -20.92
C PRO A 121 -18.26 -15.75 -20.22
N ASN A 122 -18.14 -15.99 -18.93
CA ASN A 122 -19.10 -16.72 -18.10
C ASN A 122 -19.86 -15.81 -17.12
N TRP A 123 -19.89 -14.50 -17.37
CA TRP A 123 -20.45 -13.49 -16.48
C TRP A 123 -21.90 -13.75 -16.05
N THR A 124 -22.70 -14.32 -16.96
CA THR A 124 -24.13 -14.65 -16.75
C THR A 124 -24.39 -16.14 -16.61
N SER A 125 -23.37 -16.98 -16.63
CA SER A 125 -23.49 -18.42 -16.40
C SER A 125 -23.58 -18.70 -14.92
N ASP A 126 -24.31 -19.76 -14.51
CA ASP A 126 -24.25 -20.22 -13.13
C ASP A 126 -22.89 -20.88 -12.83
N GLU A 127 -22.31 -20.59 -11.67
CA GLU A 127 -21.10 -21.26 -11.22
C GLU A 127 -21.36 -22.74 -10.89
N GLY A 128 -20.30 -23.55 -10.92
CA GLY A 128 -20.34 -24.95 -10.50
C GLY A 128 -18.95 -25.55 -10.33
N PRO A 129 -18.83 -26.76 -9.80
CA PRO A 129 -17.53 -27.39 -9.57
C PRO A 129 -16.71 -27.48 -10.86
N GLY A 130 -15.61 -26.73 -10.91
CA GLY A 130 -14.73 -26.62 -12.07
C GLY A 130 -15.26 -25.73 -13.21
N GLN A 131 -16.37 -25.03 -13.00
CA GLN A 131 -17.00 -24.15 -13.99
C GLN A 131 -17.03 -22.71 -13.50
N PRO A 132 -16.45 -21.75 -14.25
CA PRO A 132 -16.57 -20.34 -13.94
C PRO A 132 -18.01 -19.87 -14.11
N GLY A 133 -18.41 -18.88 -13.31
CA GLY A 133 -19.76 -18.32 -13.39
C GLY A 133 -20.10 -17.40 -12.22
N ALA A 134 -21.36 -17.02 -12.16
CA ALA A 134 -21.92 -16.15 -11.14
C ALA A 134 -22.56 -16.93 -10.00
N ILE A 135 -22.35 -16.49 -8.77
CA ILE A 135 -23.04 -17.00 -7.58
C ILE A 135 -23.65 -15.84 -6.81
N SER A 136 -24.94 -15.96 -6.48
CA SER A 136 -25.66 -14.94 -5.71
C SER A 136 -25.83 -15.34 -4.26
N THR A 137 -25.86 -14.35 -3.37
CA THR A 137 -26.25 -14.56 -1.97
C THR A 137 -27.69 -15.08 -1.88
N PRO A 138 -28.06 -15.83 -0.81
CA PRO A 138 -29.40 -16.39 -0.66
C PRO A 138 -30.53 -15.35 -0.70
N ASP A 139 -30.25 -14.12 -0.31
CA ASP A 139 -31.17 -12.99 -0.35
C ASP A 139 -31.16 -12.22 -1.70
N GLY A 140 -30.30 -12.61 -2.62
CA GLY A 140 -30.12 -11.96 -3.93
C GLY A 140 -29.48 -10.56 -3.87
N ALA A 141 -28.98 -10.13 -2.70
CA ALA A 141 -28.45 -8.78 -2.50
C ALA A 141 -27.08 -8.57 -3.17
N SER A 142 -26.31 -9.63 -3.39
CA SER A 142 -24.98 -9.57 -4.01
C SER A 142 -24.77 -10.74 -4.95
N THR A 143 -24.06 -10.51 -6.04
CA THR A 143 -23.61 -11.53 -7.00
C THR A 143 -22.10 -11.40 -7.16
N TYR A 144 -21.41 -12.52 -7.10
CA TYR A 144 -19.95 -12.63 -7.28
C TYR A 144 -19.63 -13.45 -8.52
N HIS A 145 -18.57 -13.12 -9.22
CA HIS A 145 -18.16 -13.80 -10.45
C HIS A 145 -16.86 -14.56 -10.21
N LEU A 146 -16.95 -15.89 -10.32
CA LEU A 146 -15.88 -16.80 -9.94
C LEU A 146 -15.24 -17.44 -11.17
N ASN A 147 -13.94 -17.74 -11.07
CA ASN A 147 -13.30 -18.66 -12.01
C ASN A 147 -13.65 -20.12 -11.70
N GLY A 148 -13.17 -21.07 -12.51
CA GLY A 148 -13.45 -22.51 -12.32
C GLY A 148 -12.85 -23.10 -11.02
N ALA A 149 -11.97 -22.39 -10.34
CA ALA A 149 -11.44 -22.76 -9.02
C ALA A 149 -12.25 -22.18 -7.85
N GLY A 150 -13.33 -21.45 -8.13
CA GLY A 150 -14.16 -20.80 -7.13
C GLY A 150 -13.55 -19.52 -6.55
N GLN A 151 -12.63 -18.88 -7.27
CA GLN A 151 -11.94 -17.65 -6.86
C GLN A 151 -12.60 -16.44 -7.53
N GLU A 152 -12.86 -15.41 -6.75
CA GLU A 152 -13.21 -14.07 -7.21
C GLU A 152 -11.93 -13.31 -7.52
N ILE A 153 -11.54 -13.31 -8.79
CA ILE A 153 -10.20 -12.89 -9.23
C ILE A 153 -9.92 -11.41 -8.96
N ASP A 154 -10.90 -10.53 -9.12
CA ASP A 154 -10.76 -9.10 -8.80
C ASP A 154 -10.40 -8.88 -7.34
N GLN A 155 -11.02 -9.63 -6.41
CA GLN A 155 -10.72 -9.54 -4.99
C GLN A 155 -9.32 -10.10 -4.69
N LEU A 156 -9.00 -11.27 -5.22
CA LEU A 156 -7.69 -11.89 -5.05
C LEU A 156 -6.57 -10.98 -5.57
N PHE A 157 -6.74 -10.42 -6.77
CA PHE A 157 -5.80 -9.51 -7.41
C PHE A 157 -5.55 -8.25 -6.56
N PHE A 158 -6.63 -7.52 -6.18
CA PHE A 158 -6.46 -6.25 -5.47
C PHE A 158 -5.96 -6.40 -4.04
N LYS A 159 -6.34 -7.46 -3.31
CA LYS A 159 -5.78 -7.73 -1.98
C LYS A 159 -4.32 -8.18 -2.06
N GLY A 160 -3.96 -8.92 -3.12
CA GLY A 160 -2.56 -9.22 -3.44
C GLY A 160 -1.74 -7.97 -3.82
N LEU A 161 -2.37 -7.05 -4.58
CA LEU A 161 -1.76 -5.79 -4.99
C LEU A 161 -1.50 -4.84 -3.81
N ILE A 162 -2.30 -4.88 -2.75
CA ILE A 162 -2.06 -4.10 -1.53
C ILE A 162 -0.65 -4.39 -0.98
N GLY A 163 -0.28 -5.66 -0.86
CA GLY A 163 1.07 -6.04 -0.42
C GLY A 163 2.11 -5.82 -1.48
N ALA A 164 1.89 -6.39 -2.67
CA ALA A 164 2.89 -6.43 -3.73
C ALA A 164 3.22 -5.06 -4.35
N PHE A 165 2.32 -4.10 -4.25
CA PHE A 165 2.51 -2.77 -4.82
C PHE A 165 2.66 -1.69 -3.74
N THR A 166 1.61 -1.41 -2.94
CA THR A 166 1.67 -0.27 -2.02
C THR A 166 2.55 -0.54 -0.81
N LEU A 167 2.35 -1.65 -0.10
CA LEU A 167 3.16 -1.95 1.08
C LEU A 167 4.63 -2.18 0.71
N ASP A 168 4.90 -3.02 -0.31
CA ASP A 168 6.26 -3.33 -0.76
C ASP A 168 7.06 -2.07 -1.12
N GLN A 169 6.45 -1.16 -1.87
CA GLN A 169 7.11 0.09 -2.22
C GLN A 169 7.38 0.99 -1.01
N ILE A 170 6.48 1.03 -0.02
CA ILE A 170 6.71 1.82 1.19
C ILE A 170 7.85 1.18 2.00
N VAL A 171 7.63 -0.04 2.51
CA VAL A 171 8.43 -0.61 3.60
C VAL A 171 9.71 -1.31 3.14
N ASN A 172 9.74 -1.85 1.93
CA ASN A 172 10.88 -2.60 1.39
C ASN A 172 11.68 -1.83 0.33
N ASN A 173 11.20 -0.65 -0.08
CA ASN A 173 11.89 0.18 -1.07
C ASN A 173 12.10 1.61 -0.54
N TYR A 174 11.11 2.49 -0.57
CA TYR A 174 11.32 3.94 -0.47
C TYR A 174 11.83 4.42 0.90
N ILE A 175 11.37 3.83 2.02
CA ILE A 175 11.89 4.17 3.36
C ILE A 175 12.98 3.20 3.84
N HIS A 176 13.45 2.31 2.96
CA HIS A 176 14.50 1.35 3.28
C HIS A 176 15.90 1.97 3.10
N PRO A 177 16.88 1.69 4.00
CA PRO A 177 18.24 2.20 3.86
C PRO A 177 18.90 1.88 2.51
N ASN A 178 18.64 0.70 1.92
CA ASN A 178 19.16 0.35 0.59
C ASN A 178 18.74 1.36 -0.50
N GLN A 179 17.63 2.04 -0.32
CA GLN A 179 17.16 3.10 -1.20
C GLN A 179 17.64 4.47 -0.71
N LEU A 180 17.47 4.75 0.58
CA LEU A 180 17.77 6.08 1.14
C LEU A 180 19.27 6.39 1.14
N ASP A 181 20.13 5.38 1.34
CA ASP A 181 21.58 5.53 1.42
C ASP A 181 22.30 5.20 0.10
N SER A 182 21.53 4.88 -0.96
CA SER A 182 22.09 4.46 -2.23
C SER A 182 22.87 5.58 -2.94
N GLY A 183 24.02 5.23 -3.49
CA GLY A 183 24.85 6.16 -4.25
C GLY A 183 25.41 7.30 -3.40
N THR A 184 25.16 8.54 -3.81
CA THR A 184 25.64 9.76 -3.12
C THR A 184 24.61 10.40 -2.21
N ARG A 185 23.45 9.74 -1.95
CA ARG A 185 22.30 10.38 -1.26
C ARG A 185 22.63 10.89 0.12
N ILE A 186 23.46 10.18 0.90
CA ILE A 186 23.91 10.68 2.21
C ILE A 186 24.76 11.95 2.03
N GLU A 187 25.79 11.88 1.19
CA GLU A 187 26.68 13.02 0.93
C GLU A 187 25.92 14.21 0.34
N ASP A 188 25.03 13.97 -0.62
CA ASP A 188 24.20 15.00 -1.24
C ASP A 188 23.24 15.64 -0.24
N ASN A 189 22.63 14.84 0.64
CA ASN A 189 21.76 15.37 1.68
C ASN A 189 22.54 16.16 2.74
N ASP A 190 23.71 15.69 3.14
CA ASP A 190 24.60 16.38 4.10
C ASP A 190 25.05 17.76 3.58
N ASN A 191 25.23 17.89 2.28
CA ASN A 191 25.65 19.10 1.60
C ASN A 191 24.49 19.93 1.01
N ASP A 192 23.22 19.55 1.28
CA ASP A 192 22.01 20.19 0.75
C ASP A 192 21.99 20.28 -0.79
N VAL A 193 22.54 19.26 -1.48
CA VAL A 193 22.53 19.16 -2.95
C VAL A 193 21.13 18.77 -3.42
N LEU A 194 20.49 19.68 -4.16
CA LEU A 194 19.12 19.48 -4.66
C LEU A 194 19.09 18.55 -5.87
N SER A 195 18.00 17.80 -6.01
CA SER A 195 17.77 16.89 -7.14
C SER A 195 17.36 17.65 -8.39
N GLY A 196 18.33 18.00 -9.24
CA GLY A 196 18.09 18.83 -10.43
C GLY A 196 17.54 20.20 -10.10
N ASP A 197 16.47 20.61 -10.78
CA ASP A 197 15.78 21.89 -10.57
C ASP A 197 14.71 21.84 -9.46
N ASN A 198 14.64 20.73 -8.71
CA ASN A 198 13.64 20.56 -7.64
C ASN A 198 14.08 21.22 -6.33
N ASN A 199 13.14 21.42 -5.41
CA ASN A 199 13.38 22.07 -4.13
C ASN A 199 13.61 21.07 -2.97
N TYR A 200 14.08 19.87 -3.28
CA TYR A 200 14.36 18.79 -2.34
C TYR A 200 15.67 18.06 -2.70
N THR A 201 16.29 17.40 -1.73
CA THR A 201 17.38 16.44 -1.99
C THR A 201 16.78 15.10 -2.47
N ASP A 202 17.59 14.26 -3.13
CA ASP A 202 17.08 12.95 -3.61
C ASP A 202 16.63 12.06 -2.44
N MET A 203 17.28 12.09 -1.29
CA MET A 203 16.85 11.36 -0.09
C MET A 203 15.49 11.85 0.43
N GLU A 204 15.30 13.15 0.53
CA GLU A 204 14.02 13.77 0.90
C GLU A 204 12.90 13.29 -0.01
N HIS A 205 13.14 13.30 -1.32
CA HIS A 205 12.16 12.84 -2.30
C HIS A 205 11.83 11.35 -2.18
N LYS A 206 12.83 10.49 -1.91
CA LYS A 206 12.57 9.07 -1.69
C LYS A 206 11.66 8.83 -0.49
N TRP A 207 11.87 9.53 0.61
CA TRP A 207 10.99 9.46 1.77
C TRP A 207 9.56 9.92 1.44
N ASP A 208 9.42 11.05 0.71
CA ASP A 208 8.14 11.57 0.25
C ASP A 208 7.43 10.59 -0.69
N GLU A 209 8.18 9.86 -1.55
CA GLU A 209 7.61 8.80 -2.40
C GLU A 209 7.02 7.66 -1.55
N GLY A 210 7.67 7.27 -0.46
CA GLY A 210 7.12 6.31 0.52
C GLY A 210 5.83 6.81 1.17
N PHE A 211 5.83 8.05 1.65
CA PHE A 211 4.65 8.73 2.19
C PHE A 211 3.50 8.75 1.17
N GLY A 212 3.79 9.09 -0.08
CA GLY A 212 2.80 9.21 -1.15
C GLY A 212 2.08 7.91 -1.50
N TYR A 213 2.70 6.74 -1.33
CA TYR A 213 2.02 5.45 -1.56
C TYR A 213 0.93 5.14 -0.52
N LEU A 214 0.98 5.74 0.67
CA LEU A 214 -0.10 5.63 1.64
C LEU A 214 -1.07 6.81 1.51
N TYR A 215 -0.56 8.03 1.56
CA TYR A 215 -1.34 9.25 1.73
C TYR A 215 -1.62 10.03 0.43
N GLY A 216 -1.18 9.53 -0.73
CA GLY A 216 -1.27 10.26 -2.01
C GLY A 216 -2.67 10.60 -2.51
N LEU A 217 -3.72 9.95 -1.98
CA LEU A 217 -5.13 10.24 -2.29
C LEU A 217 -5.87 10.99 -1.18
N GLU A 218 -5.17 11.46 -0.13
CA GLU A 218 -5.81 12.21 0.97
C GLU A 218 -6.30 13.59 0.55
N GLY A 219 -5.70 14.21 -0.46
CA GLY A 219 -6.09 15.54 -0.95
C GLY A 219 -6.13 16.57 0.17
N ASP A 220 -7.24 17.29 0.30
CA ASP A 220 -7.43 18.32 1.34
C ASP A 220 -7.43 17.76 2.78
N ASN A 221 -7.60 16.45 2.93
CA ASN A 221 -7.54 15.78 4.26
C ASN A 221 -6.11 15.53 4.75
N LEU A 222 -5.08 15.80 3.94
CA LEU A 222 -3.70 15.41 4.24
C LEU A 222 -3.22 15.90 5.62
N ALA A 223 -3.57 17.12 6.01
CA ALA A 223 -3.21 17.68 7.31
C ALA A 223 -3.85 16.95 8.52
N ASN A 224 -4.94 16.21 8.30
CA ASN A 224 -5.67 15.47 9.33
C ASN A 224 -5.49 13.94 9.19
N ALA A 225 -4.70 13.50 8.22
CA ALA A 225 -4.64 12.09 7.82
C ALA A 225 -4.08 11.16 8.92
N GLY A 226 -3.38 11.69 9.91
CA GLY A 226 -2.95 10.95 11.10
C GLY A 226 -4.13 10.58 11.99
N ALA A 227 -4.86 11.57 12.47
CA ALA A 227 -5.98 11.36 13.38
C ALA A 227 -7.21 10.74 12.68
N SER A 228 -7.44 11.09 11.41
CA SER A 228 -8.61 10.68 10.65
C SER A 228 -8.26 10.43 9.18
N PRO A 229 -7.58 9.31 8.87
CA PRO A 229 -7.30 8.94 7.49
C PRO A 229 -8.61 8.79 6.69
N SER A 230 -8.63 9.25 5.44
CA SER A 230 -9.85 9.28 4.63
C SER A 230 -10.35 7.88 4.24
N GLY A 231 -9.44 6.93 4.09
CA GLY A 231 -9.71 5.62 3.51
C GLY A 231 -9.91 5.66 1.99
N SER A 232 -9.46 6.75 1.34
CA SER A 232 -9.56 6.93 -0.10
C SER A 232 -8.82 5.85 -0.88
N GLY A 233 -9.39 5.46 -2.00
CA GLY A 233 -8.85 4.43 -2.86
C GLY A 233 -9.25 3.01 -2.47
N SER A 234 -8.84 2.04 -3.28
CA SER A 234 -9.16 0.61 -3.12
C SER A 234 -8.03 -0.22 -2.52
N LEU A 235 -6.87 0.42 -2.24
CA LEU A 235 -5.65 -0.25 -1.77
C LEU A 235 -5.42 -0.08 -0.25
N LEU A 236 -4.16 0.04 0.17
CA LEU A 236 -3.73 -0.02 1.57
C LEU A 236 -4.47 0.97 2.48
N MET A 237 -4.65 2.23 2.04
CA MET A 237 -5.31 3.27 2.84
C MET A 237 -6.73 2.89 3.27
N LYS A 238 -7.50 2.22 2.41
CA LYS A 238 -8.85 1.73 2.74
C LYS A 238 -8.85 0.82 3.98
N TYR A 239 -7.90 -0.09 4.04
CA TYR A 239 -7.79 -1.08 5.12
C TYR A 239 -7.11 -0.49 6.36
N PHE A 240 -6.14 0.38 6.16
CA PHE A 240 -5.50 1.17 7.21
C PHE A 240 -6.51 2.00 7.99
N LYS A 241 -7.39 2.74 7.29
CA LYS A 241 -8.50 3.46 7.93
C LYS A 241 -9.38 2.54 8.79
N LYS A 242 -9.77 1.39 8.25
CA LYS A 242 -10.68 0.48 8.94
C LYS A 242 -10.13 -0.03 10.28
N ILE A 243 -8.81 -0.28 10.38
CA ILE A 243 -8.21 -0.70 11.65
C ILE A 243 -7.91 0.47 12.57
N ASN A 244 -7.77 1.69 12.02
CA ASN A 244 -7.54 2.92 12.78
C ASN A 244 -8.79 3.44 13.48
N ASP A 245 -9.98 3.26 12.89
CA ASP A 245 -11.19 3.86 13.38
C ASP A 245 -11.58 3.30 14.76
N GLU A 246 -12.32 4.09 15.53
CA GLU A 246 -12.84 3.68 16.82
C GLU A 246 -13.69 2.40 16.67
N GLY A 247 -13.31 1.36 17.42
CA GLY A 247 -13.88 0.00 17.27
C GLY A 247 -13.15 -0.86 16.22
N GLY A 248 -12.15 -0.33 15.54
CA GLY A 248 -11.20 -1.10 14.73
C GLY A 248 -10.22 -1.92 15.58
N TYR A 249 -9.31 -2.62 14.90
CA TYR A 249 -8.37 -3.53 15.58
C TYR A 249 -7.24 -2.79 16.33
N GLU A 250 -6.74 -1.69 15.75
CA GLU A 250 -5.66 -0.85 16.31
C GLU A 250 -6.06 0.63 16.27
N PRO A 251 -7.03 1.07 17.09
CA PRO A 251 -7.45 2.47 17.09
C PRO A 251 -6.27 3.42 17.38
N GLY A 252 -6.10 4.41 16.51
CA GLY A 252 -5.01 5.40 16.65
C GLY A 252 -3.71 5.04 15.94
N ILE A 253 -3.60 3.90 15.27
CA ILE A 253 -2.45 3.52 14.45
C ILE A 253 -2.13 4.61 13.38
N GLY A 254 -3.18 5.28 12.88
CA GLY A 254 -3.05 6.36 11.91
C GLY A 254 -2.14 7.47 12.38
N GLN A 255 -2.35 7.94 13.62
CA GLN A 255 -1.49 8.99 14.19
C GLN A 255 -0.05 8.52 14.38
N VAL A 256 0.14 7.28 14.84
CA VAL A 256 1.49 6.70 15.04
C VAL A 256 2.28 6.69 13.73
N VAL A 257 1.67 6.22 12.63
CA VAL A 257 2.32 6.12 11.32
C VAL A 257 2.55 7.52 10.73
N TYR A 258 1.58 8.42 10.86
CA TYR A 258 1.69 9.78 10.34
C TYR A 258 2.80 10.57 11.02
N ASP A 259 2.86 10.50 12.36
CA ASP A 259 3.92 11.15 13.15
C ASP A 259 5.30 10.56 12.83
N ALA A 260 5.39 9.26 12.62
CA ALA A 260 6.63 8.61 12.22
C ALA A 260 7.10 9.08 10.84
N PHE A 261 6.19 9.26 9.86
CA PHE A 261 6.55 9.83 8.57
C PHE A 261 7.04 11.28 8.70
N ILE A 262 6.37 12.11 9.50
CA ILE A 262 6.79 13.51 9.76
C ILE A 262 8.15 13.54 10.44
N MET A 263 8.33 12.76 11.50
CA MET A 263 9.59 12.75 12.25
C MET A 263 10.75 12.21 11.42
N GLY A 264 10.55 11.16 10.62
CA GLY A 264 11.58 10.62 9.73
C GLY A 264 11.99 11.62 8.64
N ARG A 265 11.02 12.35 8.06
CA ARG A 265 11.32 13.43 7.11
C ARG A 265 12.06 14.60 7.78
N THR A 266 11.69 14.91 9.02
CA THR A 266 12.38 15.91 9.86
C THR A 266 13.80 15.46 10.17
N ALA A 267 14.02 14.19 10.48
CA ALA A 267 15.34 13.61 10.72
C ALA A 267 16.25 13.73 9.49
N ILE A 268 15.73 13.47 8.27
CA ILE A 268 16.46 13.68 7.01
C ILE A 268 16.92 15.13 6.86
N VAL A 269 16.02 16.10 7.09
CA VAL A 269 16.36 17.54 7.05
C VAL A 269 17.47 17.90 8.06
N ASN A 270 17.44 17.27 9.24
CA ASN A 270 18.42 17.49 10.31
C ASN A 270 19.65 16.58 10.22
N LYS A 271 19.72 15.70 9.19
CA LYS A 271 20.85 14.80 8.95
C LYS A 271 21.06 13.78 10.09
N ASP A 272 19.97 13.44 10.78
CA ASP A 272 19.91 12.41 11.82
C ASP A 272 19.37 11.10 11.23
N TYR A 273 20.27 10.33 10.61
CA TYR A 273 19.88 9.11 9.92
C TYR A 273 19.53 7.97 10.87
N ASP A 274 20.05 7.97 12.09
CA ASP A 274 19.67 7.00 13.12
C ASP A 274 18.20 7.20 13.54
N LEU A 275 17.77 8.45 13.74
CA LEU A 275 16.37 8.78 14.02
C LEU A 275 15.47 8.46 12.82
N ARG A 276 15.91 8.78 11.59
CA ARG A 276 15.21 8.39 10.35
C ARG A 276 14.90 6.89 10.32
N ASP A 277 15.91 6.05 10.59
CA ASP A 277 15.78 4.60 10.53
C ASP A 277 14.90 4.04 11.65
N GLN A 278 14.93 4.65 12.84
CA GLN A 278 13.99 4.33 13.93
C GLN A 278 12.54 4.62 13.50
N GLN A 279 12.29 5.75 12.83
CA GLN A 279 10.94 6.06 12.33
C GLN A 279 10.52 5.12 11.20
N ALA A 280 11.43 4.78 10.30
CA ALA A 280 11.18 3.78 9.25
C ALA A 280 10.80 2.42 9.85
N ALA A 281 11.46 1.97 10.92
CA ALA A 281 11.11 0.71 11.60
C ALA A 281 9.70 0.73 12.18
N ILE A 282 9.24 1.85 12.76
CA ILE A 282 7.87 2.02 13.23
C ILE A 282 6.89 1.85 12.06
N ILE A 283 7.09 2.58 10.97
CA ILE A 283 6.22 2.54 9.79
C ILE A 283 6.14 1.13 9.22
N LYS A 284 7.29 0.45 9.07
CA LYS A 284 7.38 -0.93 8.56
C LYS A 284 6.50 -1.89 9.35
N VAL A 285 6.63 -1.87 10.68
CA VAL A 285 5.89 -2.77 11.58
C VAL A 285 4.40 -2.43 11.57
N GLU A 286 4.06 -1.16 11.76
CA GLU A 286 2.66 -0.74 11.90
C GLU A 286 1.86 -0.98 10.62
N LEU A 287 2.39 -0.66 9.44
CA LEU A 287 1.71 -0.95 8.18
C LEU A 287 1.60 -2.45 7.89
N SER A 288 2.57 -3.25 8.31
CA SER A 288 2.53 -4.70 8.14
C SER A 288 1.43 -5.37 8.97
N LYS A 289 1.06 -4.80 10.13
CA LYS A 289 -0.07 -5.28 10.94
C LYS A 289 -1.40 -5.26 10.17
N VAL A 290 -1.58 -4.27 9.27
CA VAL A 290 -2.79 -4.18 8.43
C VAL A 290 -2.99 -5.46 7.63
N ILE A 291 -1.93 -5.94 7.00
CA ILE A 291 -1.96 -7.16 6.18
C ILE A 291 -2.24 -8.39 7.04
N GLY A 292 -1.51 -8.54 8.15
CA GLY A 292 -1.68 -9.68 9.07
C GLY A 292 -3.09 -9.75 9.64
N TYR A 293 -3.65 -8.62 10.06
CA TYR A 293 -5.00 -8.55 10.55
C TYR A 293 -6.02 -9.01 9.51
N TYR A 294 -5.98 -8.46 8.29
CA TYR A 294 -6.96 -8.81 7.26
C TYR A 294 -6.79 -10.21 6.71
N ALA A 295 -5.59 -10.77 6.69
CA ALA A 295 -5.39 -12.19 6.38
C ALA A 295 -6.17 -13.08 7.37
N ILE A 296 -6.06 -12.82 8.68
CA ILE A 296 -6.79 -13.55 9.71
C ILE A 296 -8.30 -13.26 9.67
N HIS A 297 -8.67 -11.98 9.52
CA HIS A 297 -10.06 -11.53 9.50
C HIS A 297 -10.88 -12.25 8.41
N TYR A 298 -10.40 -12.25 7.16
CA TYR A 298 -11.12 -12.86 6.05
C TYR A 298 -11.12 -14.38 6.08
N MET A 299 -10.08 -15.03 6.63
CA MET A 299 -10.11 -16.47 6.86
C MET A 299 -11.17 -16.85 7.90
N ASN A 300 -11.31 -16.10 8.98
CA ASN A 300 -12.36 -16.30 9.98
C ASN A 300 -13.74 -16.00 9.39
N ASP A 301 -13.88 -14.94 8.59
CA ASP A 301 -15.16 -14.60 7.95
C ASP A 301 -15.57 -15.69 6.94
N TYR A 302 -14.63 -16.24 6.17
CA TYR A 302 -14.87 -17.40 5.32
C TYR A 302 -15.49 -18.57 6.06
N VAL A 303 -14.90 -18.98 7.20
CA VAL A 303 -15.43 -20.07 8.03
C VAL A 303 -16.85 -19.74 8.52
N ALA A 304 -17.04 -18.53 9.05
CA ALA A 304 -18.35 -18.10 9.55
C ALA A 304 -19.44 -18.08 8.44
N LYS A 305 -19.08 -17.68 7.21
CA LYS A 305 -20.03 -17.70 6.08
C LYS A 305 -20.38 -19.13 5.63
N LEU A 306 -19.39 -20.05 5.64
CA LEU A 306 -19.65 -21.47 5.36
C LEU A 306 -20.61 -22.06 6.41
N GLU A 307 -20.37 -21.84 7.69
CA GLU A 307 -21.22 -22.33 8.78
C GLU A 307 -22.64 -21.76 8.69
N ALA A 308 -22.77 -20.52 8.23
CA ALA A 308 -24.07 -19.88 7.99
C ALA A 308 -24.75 -20.34 6.68
N GLY A 309 -24.14 -21.21 5.88
CA GLY A 309 -24.66 -21.67 4.58
C GLY A 309 -24.66 -20.61 3.48
N ASN A 310 -23.94 -19.49 3.68
CA ASN A 310 -23.81 -18.43 2.67
C ASN A 310 -22.57 -18.67 1.81
N ILE A 311 -22.68 -19.61 0.88
CA ILE A 311 -21.56 -20.05 0.04
C ILE A 311 -21.01 -18.91 -0.82
N ALA A 312 -21.89 -18.06 -1.37
CA ALA A 312 -21.48 -16.91 -2.17
C ALA A 312 -20.55 -15.98 -1.39
N LYS A 313 -20.93 -15.57 -0.18
CA LYS A 313 -20.07 -14.76 0.68
C LYS A 313 -18.82 -15.50 1.16
N ALA A 314 -18.89 -16.82 1.30
CA ALA A 314 -17.71 -17.61 1.66
C ALA A 314 -16.65 -17.55 0.54
N HIS A 315 -17.01 -17.72 -0.73
CA HIS A 315 -16.08 -17.53 -1.85
C HIS A 315 -15.47 -16.13 -1.90
N HIS A 316 -16.30 -15.10 -1.68
CA HIS A 316 -15.83 -13.70 -1.59
C HIS A 316 -14.77 -13.54 -0.49
N SER A 317 -15.10 -13.91 0.75
CA SER A 317 -14.18 -13.77 1.87
C SER A 317 -12.90 -14.60 1.71
N LEU A 318 -13.01 -15.82 1.13
CA LEU A 318 -11.84 -16.64 0.84
C LEU A 318 -10.91 -15.97 -0.17
N SER A 319 -11.47 -15.37 -1.22
CA SER A 319 -10.69 -14.67 -2.26
C SER A 319 -9.99 -13.43 -1.71
N GLU A 320 -10.69 -12.63 -0.89
CA GLU A 320 -10.08 -11.51 -0.18
C GLU A 320 -8.97 -11.97 0.76
N GLY A 321 -9.23 -13.01 1.57
CA GLY A 321 -8.25 -13.57 2.50
C GLY A 321 -7.03 -14.13 1.80
N TRP A 322 -7.21 -14.81 0.66
CA TRP A 322 -6.09 -15.34 -0.12
C TRP A 322 -5.19 -14.22 -0.67
N GLY A 323 -5.77 -13.10 -1.14
CA GLY A 323 -5.01 -11.94 -1.57
C GLY A 323 -4.20 -11.32 -0.42
N PHE A 324 -4.75 -11.26 0.79
CA PHE A 324 -3.99 -10.82 1.97
C PHE A 324 -2.91 -11.83 2.39
N LEU A 325 -3.15 -13.14 2.27
CA LEU A 325 -2.10 -14.16 2.48
C LEU A 325 -0.95 -13.99 1.49
N LEU A 326 -1.26 -13.75 0.20
CA LEU A 326 -0.25 -13.43 -0.81
C LEU A 326 0.55 -12.17 -0.44
N SER A 327 -0.09 -11.20 0.19
CA SER A 327 0.51 -9.93 0.62
C SER A 327 1.45 -10.07 1.82
N LEU A 328 1.36 -11.14 2.64
CA LEU A 328 2.18 -11.34 3.84
C LEU A 328 3.69 -11.38 3.54
N GLN A 329 4.08 -11.91 2.38
CA GLN A 329 5.49 -11.97 1.97
C GLN A 329 6.14 -10.59 1.77
N PHE A 330 5.33 -9.52 1.64
CA PHE A 330 5.77 -8.14 1.48
C PHE A 330 5.77 -7.35 2.79
N THR A 331 5.36 -7.96 3.90
CA THR A 331 5.43 -7.34 5.23
C THR A 331 6.89 -7.17 5.65
N ASN A 332 7.13 -6.30 6.65
CA ASN A 332 8.46 -6.06 7.19
C ASN A 332 8.37 -5.97 8.72
N ASN A 333 9.14 -6.80 9.41
CA ASN A 333 9.17 -6.91 10.87
C ASN A 333 10.02 -5.83 11.56
N GLY A 334 10.50 -4.84 10.81
CA GLY A 334 11.42 -3.80 11.27
C GLY A 334 12.91 -4.19 11.16
N ASN A 335 13.21 -5.46 10.86
CA ASN A 335 14.57 -5.97 10.66
C ASN A 335 14.77 -6.49 9.22
N ASP A 336 13.99 -5.96 8.29
CA ASP A 336 14.06 -6.24 6.85
C ASP A 336 13.74 -7.69 6.46
N GLU A 337 12.90 -8.34 7.26
CA GLU A 337 12.36 -9.67 6.99
C GLU A 337 10.83 -9.63 7.01
N PRO A 338 10.15 -10.43 6.17
CA PRO A 338 8.70 -10.55 6.25
C PRO A 338 8.28 -11.27 7.55
N PHE A 339 7.08 -10.98 8.04
CA PHE A 339 6.49 -11.75 9.15
C PHE A 339 6.16 -13.18 8.74
N MET A 340 5.93 -13.43 7.46
CA MET A 340 5.72 -14.75 6.89
C MET A 340 6.34 -14.76 5.48
N ASP A 341 7.24 -15.70 5.23
CA ASP A 341 7.87 -15.85 3.92
C ASP A 341 6.98 -16.65 2.94
N LYS A 342 7.35 -16.63 1.67
CA LYS A 342 6.60 -17.31 0.61
C LYS A 342 6.60 -18.85 0.74
N ALA A 343 7.56 -19.42 1.48
CA ALA A 343 7.68 -20.87 1.64
C ALA A 343 6.78 -21.40 2.76
N THR A 344 6.30 -20.51 3.64
CA THR A 344 5.37 -20.82 4.72
C THR A 344 3.94 -20.85 4.24
#